data_ff8451c78f63bcb07bfcad7cd72b20a6
#
_entry.id   ff8451c78f63bcb07bfcad7cd72b20a6
#
_cell.length_a   1.000
_cell.length_b   1.000
_cell.length_c   1.000
_cell.angle_alpha   90.00
_cell.angle_beta   90.00
_cell.angle_gamma   90.00
#
_symmetry.space_group_name_H-M   'P 1'
#
loop_
_entity.id
_entity.type
_entity.pdbx_description
1 polymer ?
#
loop_
_entity_poly.entity_id
_entity_poly.type
_entity_poly.pdbx_seq_one_letter_code
_entity_poly.pdbx_strand_id
1 'polypeptide(L)'
;PMYKGLARLVGMDILDPGATLQGQVDTLKRVWNDYDFFFLHYKYTDSTGEDGNFPAKVQMIEKFDAIIPQIRELKPDVLIVTGDHSTPSKMKSHSWHPVPTLIVSDLCRPDGATAFGEAACLRGGLGQFQAQHLRRCAVAHDARLGRYGAY
;
A
#
# COMPACT_ATOMS: atom_id res chain seq x y z
N PRO A 1 -8.69 -15.08 3.70
CA PRO A 1 -9.68 -15.15 4.80
C PRO A 1 -9.41 -14.11 5.88
N MET A 2 -8.18 -13.99 6.45
CA MET A 2 -7.86 -13.11 7.58
C MET A 2 -8.14 -11.63 7.28
N TYR A 3 -7.56 -11.07 6.22
CA TYR A 3 -7.76 -9.65 5.86
C TYR A 3 -9.23 -9.31 5.57
N LYS A 4 -9.96 -10.21 4.87
CA LYS A 4 -11.40 -10.03 4.66
C LYS A 4 -12.18 -10.03 5.98
N GLY A 5 -11.79 -10.86 6.95
CA GLY A 5 -12.39 -10.86 8.28
C GLY A 5 -12.14 -9.56 9.05
N LEU A 6 -10.88 -9.08 9.06
CA LEU A 6 -10.51 -7.81 9.69
C LEU A 6 -11.22 -6.61 9.04
N ALA A 7 -11.29 -6.58 7.72
CA ALA A 7 -12.01 -5.53 7.01
C ALA A 7 -13.47 -5.45 7.43
N ARG A 8 -14.17 -6.59 7.54
CA ARG A 8 -15.56 -6.63 8.05
C ARG A 8 -15.69 -6.12 9.48
N LEU A 9 -14.73 -6.45 10.35
CA LEU A 9 -14.76 -6.00 11.76
C LEU A 9 -14.68 -4.47 11.89
N VAL A 10 -14.04 -3.80 10.93
CA VAL A 10 -13.93 -2.34 10.91
C VAL A 10 -14.96 -1.68 9.98
N GLY A 11 -15.98 -2.42 9.54
CA GLY A 11 -17.09 -1.89 8.76
C GLY A 11 -16.82 -1.68 7.28
N MET A 12 -15.77 -2.30 6.72
CA MET A 12 -15.47 -2.23 5.29
C MET A 12 -16.28 -3.26 4.51
N ASP A 13 -16.76 -2.86 3.35
CA ASP A 13 -17.33 -3.77 2.36
C ASP A 13 -16.25 -4.60 1.69
N ILE A 14 -16.57 -5.85 1.40
CA ILE A 14 -15.67 -6.76 0.69
C ILE A 14 -16.21 -7.01 -0.70
N LEU A 15 -15.47 -6.51 -1.66
CA LEU A 15 -15.77 -6.72 -3.06
C LEU A 15 -15.08 -8.00 -3.57
N ASP A 16 -15.69 -8.65 -4.53
CA ASP A 16 -15.06 -9.77 -5.24
C ASP A 16 -14.43 -9.26 -6.56
N PRO A 17 -13.11 -9.15 -6.62
CA PRO A 17 -12.42 -8.68 -7.81
C PRO A 17 -12.05 -9.82 -8.79
N GLY A 18 -12.51 -11.04 -8.53
CA GLY A 18 -12.02 -12.24 -9.21
C GLY A 18 -10.60 -12.62 -8.79
N ALA A 19 -9.93 -13.43 -9.60
CA ALA A 19 -8.65 -14.07 -9.25
C ALA A 19 -7.40 -13.27 -9.70
N THR A 20 -7.57 -12.20 -10.48
CA THR A 20 -6.44 -11.50 -11.12
C THR A 20 -6.18 -10.12 -10.51
N LEU A 21 -4.93 -9.66 -10.61
CA LEU A 21 -4.56 -8.30 -10.22
C LEU A 21 -5.28 -7.25 -11.06
N GLN A 22 -5.43 -7.49 -12.37
CA GLN A 22 -6.20 -6.61 -13.23
C GLN A 22 -7.68 -6.56 -12.81
N GLY A 23 -8.27 -7.68 -12.41
CA GLY A 23 -9.65 -7.71 -11.89
C GLY A 23 -9.82 -6.86 -10.63
N GLN A 24 -8.78 -6.74 -9.78
CA GLN A 24 -8.81 -5.80 -8.65
C GLN A 24 -8.87 -4.35 -9.14
N VAL A 25 -8.07 -3.98 -10.15
CA VAL A 25 -8.08 -2.63 -10.74
C VAL A 25 -9.42 -2.33 -11.42
N ASP A 26 -9.95 -3.27 -12.18
CA ASP A 26 -11.23 -3.10 -12.87
C ASP A 26 -12.39 -2.94 -11.88
N THR A 27 -12.36 -3.70 -10.79
CA THR A 27 -13.33 -3.56 -9.69
C THR A 27 -13.19 -2.20 -9.01
N LEU A 28 -11.95 -1.76 -8.72
CA LEU A 28 -11.69 -0.44 -8.16
C LEU A 28 -12.26 0.66 -9.07
N LYS A 29 -11.98 0.62 -10.37
CA LYS A 29 -12.51 1.59 -11.35
C LYS A 29 -14.03 1.63 -11.34
N ARG A 30 -14.68 0.48 -11.29
CA ARG A 30 -16.15 0.36 -11.33
C ARG A 30 -16.84 1.00 -10.12
N VAL A 31 -16.23 0.92 -8.93
CA VAL A 31 -16.82 1.39 -7.67
C VAL A 31 -16.13 2.64 -7.13
N TRP A 32 -15.34 3.33 -7.94
CA TRP A 32 -14.50 4.44 -7.49
C TRP A 32 -15.27 5.56 -6.81
N ASN A 33 -16.48 5.85 -7.28
CA ASN A 33 -17.32 6.92 -6.74
C ASN A 33 -18.25 6.46 -5.60
N ASP A 34 -18.20 5.18 -5.22
CA ASP A 34 -19.10 4.62 -4.21
C ASP A 34 -18.48 4.64 -2.80
N TYR A 35 -17.16 4.83 -2.71
CA TYR A 35 -16.40 4.74 -1.45
C TYR A 35 -15.32 5.82 -1.36
N ASP A 36 -15.01 6.24 -0.12
CA ASP A 36 -13.92 7.17 0.19
C ASP A 36 -12.58 6.49 0.47
N PHE A 37 -12.57 5.19 0.75
CA PHE A 37 -11.37 4.46 1.13
C PHE A 37 -11.32 3.08 0.49
N PHE A 38 -10.17 2.76 -0.10
CA PHE A 38 -9.93 1.49 -0.76
C PHE A 38 -8.70 0.80 -0.19
N PHE A 39 -8.79 -0.51 0.02
CA PHE A 39 -7.68 -1.35 0.41
C PHE A 39 -7.50 -2.47 -0.62
N LEU A 40 -6.44 -2.36 -1.43
CA LEU A 40 -6.02 -3.40 -2.38
C LEU A 40 -4.95 -4.26 -1.75
N HIS A 41 -5.15 -5.57 -1.76
CA HIS A 41 -4.20 -6.52 -1.19
C HIS A 41 -3.66 -7.47 -2.26
N TYR A 42 -2.34 -7.50 -2.42
CA TYR A 42 -1.66 -8.37 -3.35
C TYR A 42 -0.69 -9.31 -2.62
N LYS A 43 -1.12 -10.56 -2.40
CA LYS A 43 -0.39 -11.51 -1.55
C LYS A 43 0.81 -12.18 -2.24
N TYR A 44 0.89 -12.21 -3.55
CA TYR A 44 1.89 -13.03 -4.24
C TYR A 44 3.34 -12.59 -3.99
N THR A 45 3.59 -11.35 -3.63
CA THR A 45 4.92 -10.88 -3.23
C THR A 45 5.39 -11.52 -1.92
N ASP A 46 4.46 -11.81 -1.01
CA ASP A 46 4.72 -12.52 0.24
C ASP A 46 4.93 -14.02 -0.02
N SER A 47 4.00 -14.69 -0.68
CA SER A 47 4.06 -16.13 -0.94
C SER A 47 5.36 -16.54 -1.65
N THR A 48 5.79 -15.77 -2.66
CA THR A 48 7.06 -16.05 -3.35
C THR A 48 8.30 -15.80 -2.47
N GLY A 49 8.17 -14.93 -1.48
CA GLY A 49 9.18 -14.75 -0.43
C GLY A 49 9.27 -15.94 0.49
N GLU A 50 8.13 -16.45 0.98
CA GLU A 50 8.04 -17.66 1.83
C GLU A 50 8.61 -18.90 1.10
N ASP A 51 8.35 -19.02 -0.20
CA ASP A 51 8.93 -20.07 -1.05
C ASP A 51 10.46 -19.95 -1.24
N GLY A 52 11.03 -18.81 -0.91
CA GLY A 52 12.45 -18.51 -1.15
C GLY A 52 12.77 -18.27 -2.62
N ASN A 53 11.76 -18.06 -3.46
CA ASN A 53 11.90 -17.86 -4.89
C ASN A 53 12.10 -16.38 -5.24
N PHE A 54 13.34 -15.91 -5.13
CA PHE A 54 13.68 -14.50 -5.39
C PHE A 54 13.29 -14.02 -6.80
N PRO A 55 13.59 -14.76 -7.90
CA PRO A 55 13.17 -14.33 -9.22
C PRO A 55 11.64 -14.21 -9.37
N ALA A 56 10.88 -15.14 -8.81
CA ALA A 56 9.43 -15.05 -8.83
C ALA A 56 8.92 -13.87 -8.00
N LYS A 57 9.53 -13.58 -6.85
CA LYS A 57 9.19 -12.40 -6.04
C LYS A 57 9.41 -11.10 -6.81
N VAL A 58 10.53 -10.95 -7.51
CA VAL A 58 10.79 -9.80 -8.39
C VAL A 58 9.68 -9.65 -9.43
N GLN A 59 9.33 -10.73 -10.13
CA GLN A 59 8.23 -10.72 -11.12
C GLN A 59 6.88 -10.30 -10.52
N MET A 60 6.58 -10.70 -9.28
CA MET A 60 5.34 -10.29 -8.62
C MET A 60 5.34 -8.80 -8.26
N ILE A 61 6.50 -8.27 -7.84
CA ILE A 61 6.65 -6.84 -7.58
C ILE A 61 6.50 -6.04 -8.89
N GLU A 62 7.16 -6.46 -9.98
CA GLU A 62 7.04 -5.82 -11.29
C GLU A 62 5.61 -5.83 -11.83
N LYS A 63 4.88 -6.93 -11.65
CA LYS A 63 3.45 -7.03 -12.00
C LYS A 63 2.60 -6.05 -11.19
N PHE A 64 2.91 -5.89 -9.92
CA PHE A 64 2.20 -4.93 -9.07
C PHE A 64 2.53 -3.49 -9.47
N ASP A 65 3.79 -3.19 -9.75
CA ASP A 65 4.23 -1.88 -10.21
C ASP A 65 3.51 -1.47 -11.52
N ALA A 66 3.36 -2.41 -12.44
CA ALA A 66 2.72 -2.17 -13.73
C ALA A 66 1.25 -1.71 -13.65
N ILE A 67 0.54 -1.96 -12.54
CA ILE A 67 -0.85 -1.50 -12.36
C ILE A 67 -0.95 -0.14 -11.67
N ILE A 68 0.11 0.35 -11.06
CA ILE A 68 0.11 1.62 -10.32
C ILE A 68 -0.31 2.81 -11.21
N PRO A 69 0.15 2.94 -12.48
CA PRO A 69 -0.32 4.00 -13.36
C PRO A 69 -1.85 4.02 -13.52
N GLN A 70 -2.50 2.86 -13.65
CA GLN A 70 -3.96 2.76 -13.78
C GLN A 70 -4.70 3.25 -12.51
N ILE A 71 -4.12 3.02 -11.32
CA ILE A 71 -4.66 3.53 -10.05
C ILE A 71 -4.48 5.06 -9.98
N ARG A 72 -3.33 5.57 -10.41
CA ARG A 72 -3.07 7.02 -10.46
C ARG A 72 -3.99 7.78 -11.41
N GLU A 73 -4.41 7.15 -12.51
CA GLU A 73 -5.39 7.73 -13.45
C GLU A 73 -6.74 8.03 -12.79
N LEU A 74 -7.08 7.33 -11.69
CA LEU A 74 -8.30 7.60 -10.91
C LEU A 74 -8.17 8.85 -10.03
N LYS A 75 -6.97 9.43 -9.95
CA LYS A 75 -6.66 10.66 -9.19
C LYS A 75 -7.07 10.57 -7.71
N PRO A 76 -6.59 9.57 -6.95
CA PRO A 76 -6.81 9.54 -5.52
C PRO A 76 -6.21 10.77 -4.86
N ASP A 77 -6.90 11.37 -3.88
CA ASP A 77 -6.36 12.47 -3.07
C ASP A 77 -5.11 12.04 -2.31
N VAL A 78 -5.10 10.79 -1.85
CA VAL A 78 -3.94 10.15 -1.23
C VAL A 78 -3.76 8.73 -1.76
N LEU A 79 -2.60 8.43 -2.31
CA LEU A 79 -2.17 7.08 -2.65
C LEU A 79 -1.09 6.62 -1.69
N ILE A 80 -1.29 5.44 -1.08
CA ILE A 80 -0.28 4.80 -0.25
C ILE A 80 0.09 3.45 -0.87
N VAL A 81 1.40 3.19 -0.98
CA VAL A 81 1.94 1.87 -1.33
C VAL A 81 2.83 1.41 -0.19
N THR A 82 2.54 0.25 0.37
CA THR A 82 3.30 -0.30 1.51
C THR A 82 3.10 -1.82 1.61
N GLY A 83 3.78 -2.46 2.55
CA GLY A 83 3.54 -3.85 2.97
C GLY A 83 3.07 -3.91 4.43
N ASP A 84 2.50 -5.03 4.81
CA ASP A 84 2.14 -5.33 6.20
C ASP A 84 3.33 -5.90 7.00
N HIS A 85 4.23 -6.61 6.34
CA HIS A 85 5.48 -7.13 6.87
C HIS A 85 6.49 -7.39 5.74
N SER A 86 7.74 -7.56 6.12
CA SER A 86 8.80 -8.02 5.20
C SER A 86 8.84 -9.55 5.17
N THR A 87 9.02 -10.12 3.97
CA THR A 87 9.22 -11.55 3.75
C THR A 87 10.42 -11.77 2.82
N PRO A 88 11.65 -11.64 3.34
CA PRO A 88 12.85 -11.81 2.53
C PRO A 88 12.98 -13.24 2.00
N SER A 89 13.15 -13.41 0.70
CA SER A 89 13.28 -14.73 0.07
C SER A 89 14.43 -15.56 0.63
N LYS A 90 15.50 -14.91 1.09
CA LYS A 90 16.63 -15.58 1.74
C LYS A 90 16.24 -16.22 3.08
N MET A 91 15.30 -15.62 3.81
CA MET A 91 14.83 -16.12 5.10
C MET A 91 13.69 -17.12 4.97
N LYS A 92 12.95 -17.11 3.86
CA LYS A 92 11.75 -17.94 3.62
C LYS A 92 10.71 -17.80 4.74
N SER A 93 10.62 -16.65 5.35
CA SER A 93 9.74 -16.36 6.47
C SER A 93 9.57 -14.86 6.64
N HIS A 94 8.57 -14.48 7.42
CA HIS A 94 8.40 -13.08 7.85
C HIS A 94 9.61 -12.63 8.67
N SER A 95 9.93 -11.34 8.60
CA SER A 95 11.03 -10.75 9.34
C SER A 95 10.60 -9.44 10.00
N TRP A 96 11.42 -8.97 10.93
CA TRP A 96 11.24 -7.73 11.70
C TRP A 96 11.67 -6.46 10.95
N HIS A 97 12.16 -6.60 9.72
CA HIS A 97 12.63 -5.45 8.97
C HIS A 97 11.48 -4.49 8.66
N PRO A 98 11.70 -3.18 8.75
CA PRO A 98 10.73 -2.20 8.32
C PRO A 98 10.33 -2.39 6.86
N VAL A 99 9.08 -2.13 6.53
CA VAL A 99 8.59 -2.16 5.16
C VAL A 99 8.71 -0.77 4.52
N PRO A 100 9.02 -0.69 3.23
CA PRO A 100 9.00 0.57 2.52
C PRO A 100 7.57 1.12 2.46
N THR A 101 7.45 2.45 2.62
CA THR A 101 6.15 3.14 2.57
C THR A 101 6.27 4.37 1.69
N LEU A 102 5.39 4.47 0.70
CA LEU A 102 5.23 5.62 -0.17
C LEU A 102 3.87 6.26 0.10
N ILE A 103 3.85 7.58 0.28
CA ILE A 103 2.63 8.40 0.33
C ILE A 103 2.72 9.44 -0.77
N VAL A 104 1.68 9.56 -1.57
CA VAL A 104 1.54 10.56 -2.63
C VAL A 104 0.24 11.32 -2.43
N SER A 105 0.30 12.64 -2.35
CA SER A 105 -0.84 13.56 -2.39
C SER A 105 -0.37 14.95 -2.80
N ASP A 106 -1.27 15.83 -3.17
CA ASP A 106 -0.96 17.23 -3.50
C ASP A 106 -0.44 18.00 -2.27
N LEU A 107 -0.73 17.54 -1.06
CA LEU A 107 -0.27 18.14 0.19
C LEU A 107 1.02 17.52 0.72
N CYS A 108 1.57 16.49 0.07
CA CYS A 108 2.85 15.93 0.47
C CYS A 108 3.99 16.92 0.19
N ARG A 109 4.88 17.02 1.16
CA ARG A 109 6.19 17.65 0.92
C ARG A 109 7.10 16.57 0.32
N PRO A 110 7.50 16.70 -0.96
CA PRO A 110 8.36 15.69 -1.58
C PRO A 110 9.73 15.65 -0.90
N ASP A 111 10.25 14.46 -0.74
CA ASP A 111 11.64 14.24 -0.35
C ASP A 111 12.53 14.00 -1.58
N GLY A 112 13.81 13.74 -1.36
CA GLY A 112 14.76 13.50 -2.45
C GLY A 112 14.75 12.07 -3.01
N ALA A 113 13.80 11.22 -2.64
CA ALA A 113 13.75 9.85 -3.12
C ALA A 113 13.33 9.79 -4.59
N THR A 114 14.10 9.09 -5.41
CA THR A 114 13.86 8.91 -6.85
C THR A 114 13.42 7.49 -7.20
N ALA A 115 13.34 6.60 -6.20
CA ALA A 115 12.93 5.22 -6.36
C ALA A 115 12.17 4.75 -5.11
N PHE A 116 11.31 3.74 -5.26
CA PHE A 116 10.60 3.10 -4.16
C PHE A 116 11.23 1.75 -3.83
N GLY A 117 11.71 1.61 -2.61
CA GLY A 117 12.33 0.40 -2.09
C GLY A 117 13.02 0.66 -0.75
N GLU A 118 13.44 -0.40 -0.05
CA GLU A 118 13.97 -0.31 1.32
C GLU A 118 15.13 0.68 1.43
N ALA A 119 16.11 0.60 0.51
CA ALA A 119 17.30 1.46 0.56
C ALA A 119 17.00 2.96 0.33
N ALA A 120 16.00 3.27 -0.49
CA ALA A 120 15.55 4.63 -0.72
C ALA A 120 14.74 5.15 0.47
N CYS A 121 13.80 4.35 0.96
CA CYS A 121 12.93 4.71 2.08
C CYS A 121 13.68 4.92 3.40
N LEU A 122 14.85 4.29 3.60
CA LEU A 122 15.71 4.56 4.76
C LEU A 122 16.16 6.04 4.86
N ARG A 123 16.15 6.77 3.74
CA ARG A 123 16.52 8.19 3.66
C ARG A 123 15.32 9.08 3.36
N GLY A 124 14.13 8.52 3.32
CA GLY A 124 12.89 9.21 3.02
C GLY A 124 12.43 10.16 4.13
N GLY A 125 11.63 11.15 3.76
CA GLY A 125 11.13 12.19 4.68
C GLY A 125 10.16 11.69 5.74
N LEU A 126 9.55 10.52 5.57
CA LEU A 126 8.64 9.92 6.57
C LEU A 126 9.37 9.39 7.81
N GLY A 127 10.66 9.01 7.67
CA GLY A 127 11.36 8.31 8.73
C GLY A 127 10.75 6.94 9.03
N GLN A 128 11.09 6.37 10.20
CA GLN A 128 10.56 5.09 10.64
C GLN A 128 9.48 5.31 11.71
N PHE A 129 8.30 4.71 11.53
CA PHE A 129 7.17 4.84 12.44
C PHE A 129 6.32 3.55 12.48
N GLN A 130 5.45 3.45 13.47
CA GLN A 130 4.55 2.31 13.61
C GLN A 130 3.39 2.39 12.60
N ALA A 131 3.06 1.27 11.96
CA ALA A 131 2.03 1.17 10.92
C ALA A 131 0.64 1.69 11.36
N GLN A 132 0.30 1.62 12.66
CA GLN A 132 -0.95 2.16 13.20
C GLN A 132 -1.14 3.66 12.97
N HIS A 133 -0.07 4.41 12.70
CA HIS A 133 -0.11 5.84 12.43
C HIS A 133 -0.31 6.16 10.94
N LEU A 134 -0.15 5.18 10.05
CA LEU A 134 -0.21 5.37 8.60
C LEU A 134 -1.56 5.95 8.14
N ARG A 135 -2.67 5.42 8.68
CA ARG A 135 -4.01 5.95 8.35
C ARG A 135 -4.17 7.41 8.77
N ARG A 136 -3.63 7.80 9.93
CA ARG A 136 -3.68 9.22 10.37
C ARG A 136 -2.87 10.12 9.44
N CYS A 137 -1.71 9.66 8.97
CA CYS A 137 -0.95 10.36 7.95
C CYS A 137 -1.77 10.53 6.66
N ALA A 138 -2.45 9.47 6.19
CA ALA A 138 -3.32 9.53 5.02
C ALA A 138 -4.39 10.62 5.16
N VAL A 139 -5.17 10.58 6.25
CA VAL A 139 -6.26 11.54 6.52
C VAL A 139 -5.73 12.97 6.68
N ALA A 140 -4.51 13.15 7.21
CA ALA A 140 -3.87 14.46 7.29
C ALA A 140 -3.51 15.00 5.90
N HIS A 141 -3.00 14.15 5.01
CA HIS A 141 -2.63 14.50 3.63
C HIS A 141 -3.84 14.67 2.70
N ASP A 142 -5.02 14.25 3.13
CA ASP A 142 -6.32 14.52 2.50
C ASP A 142 -7.01 15.78 3.08
N ALA A 143 -6.32 16.57 3.89
CA ALA A 143 -6.85 17.74 4.59
C ALA A 143 -8.10 17.50 5.46
N ARG A 144 -8.40 16.25 5.80
CA ARG A 144 -9.57 15.86 6.62
C ARG A 144 -9.31 15.87 8.12
N LEU A 145 -8.07 16.15 8.56
CA LEU A 145 -7.76 16.41 9.96
C LEU A 145 -7.74 17.92 10.25
N GLY A 146 -8.43 18.34 11.31
CA GLY A 146 -8.31 19.69 11.84
C GLY A 146 -6.87 20.02 12.25
N ARG A 147 -6.50 21.30 12.22
CA ARG A 147 -5.15 21.76 12.60
C ARG A 147 -4.93 21.49 14.09
N TYR A 148 -3.88 20.74 14.44
CA TYR A 148 -3.47 20.57 15.82
C TYR A 148 -2.98 21.92 16.38
N GLY A 149 -3.59 22.38 17.49
CA GLY A 149 -3.16 23.60 18.18
C GLY A 149 -3.53 24.93 17.50
N ALA A 150 -4.36 24.92 16.46
CA ALA A 150 -4.89 26.14 15.83
C ALA A 150 -6.38 26.31 16.20
N TYR A 151 -6.65 27.14 17.18
CA TYR A 151 -7.97 27.64 17.54
C TYR A 151 -8.08 29.11 17.14
#